data_b1266273ed323e61757ff1ee2b5b258b
#
_entry.id   b1266273ed323e61757ff1ee2b5b258b
#
_cell.length_a   1.000
_cell.length_b   1.000
_cell.length_c   1.000
_cell.angle_alpha   90.00
_cell.angle_beta   90.00
_cell.angle_gamma   90.00
#
_symmetry.space_group_name_H-M   'P 1'
#
loop_
_entity.id
_entity.type
_entity.pdbx_description
1 polymer ?
#
loop_
_entity_poly.entity_id
_entity_poly.type
_entity_poly.pdbx_seq_one_letter_code
_entity_poly.pdbx_strand_id
1 'polypeptide(L)'
;MSSATGKSRAAILAGAKIVVAEVGSYESNIIDIAARAQVSRATVYNHFVDKEEMMNTLLESEIDRLAGLAKAAPNKAAALAVLSREISSDPALRTMVRTDPTDIARFVTVSESAHWAHIARELSAIFGAANGGLVLRWLLGQIGAPLTADESARQAAALVAALG
;
A
#
# COMPACT_ATOMS: atom_id res chain seq x y z
N MET A 1 -6.71 -17.11 -23.17
CA MET A 1 -7.04 -17.60 -21.81
C MET A 1 -6.41 -16.75 -20.68
N SER A 2 -5.37 -15.94 -20.94
CA SER A 2 -4.69 -15.08 -19.93
C SER A 2 -5.56 -13.95 -19.32
N SER A 3 -6.54 -13.43 -20.05
CA SER A 3 -7.34 -12.26 -19.64
C SER A 3 -8.36 -12.56 -18.51
N ALA A 4 -9.01 -13.73 -18.49
CA ALA A 4 -10.00 -14.08 -17.47
C ALA A 4 -9.35 -14.40 -16.12
N THR A 5 -8.23 -15.12 -16.12
CA THR A 5 -7.44 -15.45 -14.93
C THR A 5 -6.89 -14.18 -14.26
N GLY A 6 -6.36 -13.25 -15.05
CA GLY A 6 -5.89 -11.96 -14.55
C GLY A 6 -7.01 -11.11 -13.92
N LYS A 7 -8.19 -11.08 -14.54
CA LYS A 7 -9.36 -10.37 -13.99
C LYS A 7 -9.82 -10.97 -12.66
N SER A 8 -9.86 -12.29 -12.54
CA SER A 8 -10.23 -12.97 -11.29
C SER A 8 -9.22 -12.68 -10.17
N ARG A 9 -7.89 -12.71 -10.47
CA ARG A 9 -6.85 -12.39 -9.50
C ARG A 9 -6.96 -10.96 -8.99
N ALA A 10 -7.16 -10.00 -9.88
CA ALA A 10 -7.37 -8.59 -9.51
C ALA A 10 -8.64 -8.39 -8.67
N ALA A 11 -9.75 -9.07 -9.01
CA ALA A 11 -10.99 -9.01 -8.24
C ALA A 11 -10.80 -9.57 -6.82
N ILE A 12 -10.03 -10.65 -6.65
CA ILE A 12 -9.72 -11.23 -5.34
C ILE A 12 -8.91 -10.24 -4.50
N LEU A 13 -7.88 -9.61 -5.06
CA LEU A 13 -7.07 -8.62 -4.33
C LEU A 13 -7.89 -7.38 -3.95
N ALA A 14 -8.79 -6.92 -4.83
CA ALA A 14 -9.73 -5.83 -4.52
C ALA A 14 -10.69 -6.22 -3.38
N GLY A 15 -11.24 -7.43 -3.41
CA GLY A 15 -12.06 -7.98 -2.34
C GLY A 15 -11.31 -8.10 -1.01
N ALA A 16 -10.05 -8.56 -1.05
CA ALA A 16 -9.19 -8.63 0.12
C ALA A 16 -8.94 -7.24 0.73
N LYS A 17 -8.65 -6.23 -0.09
CA LYS A 17 -8.47 -4.85 0.39
C LYS A 17 -9.73 -4.31 1.08
N ILE A 18 -10.92 -4.59 0.54
CA ILE A 18 -12.19 -4.18 1.15
C ILE A 18 -12.35 -4.85 2.53
N VAL A 19 -12.14 -6.17 2.62
CA VAL A 19 -12.28 -6.89 3.89
C VAL A 19 -11.27 -6.39 4.93
N VAL A 20 -10.01 -6.16 4.54
CA VAL A 20 -8.99 -5.56 5.43
C VAL A 20 -9.41 -4.18 5.91
N ALA A 21 -10.00 -3.35 5.05
CA ALA A 21 -10.52 -2.04 5.44
C ALA A 21 -11.69 -2.11 6.43
N GLU A 22 -12.45 -3.20 6.44
CA GLU A 22 -13.58 -3.41 7.35
C GLU A 22 -13.17 -3.97 8.70
N VAL A 23 -12.34 -5.01 8.71
CA VAL A 23 -12.05 -5.81 9.92
C VAL A 23 -10.56 -5.93 10.29
N GLY A 24 -9.65 -5.41 9.47
CA GLY A 24 -8.21 -5.60 9.64
C GLY A 24 -7.67 -6.86 8.96
N SER A 25 -6.35 -7.01 8.94
CA SER A 25 -5.70 -8.15 8.28
C SER A 25 -5.85 -9.44 9.08
N TYR A 26 -5.79 -9.37 10.40
CA TYR A 26 -5.89 -10.55 11.27
C TYR A 26 -7.26 -11.23 11.14
N GLU A 27 -8.34 -10.49 11.33
CA GLU A 27 -9.72 -11.00 11.28
C GLU A 27 -10.23 -11.30 9.87
N SER A 28 -9.55 -10.82 8.83
CA SER A 28 -9.93 -11.10 7.43
C SER A 28 -9.86 -12.60 7.13
N ASN A 29 -10.81 -13.12 6.37
CA ASN A 29 -10.87 -14.54 6.00
C ASN A 29 -11.25 -14.76 4.54
N ILE A 30 -10.94 -15.94 4.03
CA ILE A 30 -11.14 -16.31 2.61
C ILE A 30 -12.64 -16.32 2.21
N ILE A 31 -13.55 -16.57 3.15
CA ILE A 31 -14.98 -16.63 2.86
C ILE A 31 -15.48 -15.22 2.50
N ASP A 32 -15.15 -14.23 3.32
CA ASP A 32 -15.58 -12.85 3.12
C ASP A 32 -14.87 -12.24 1.90
N ILE A 33 -13.60 -12.55 1.70
CA ILE A 33 -12.83 -12.11 0.53
C ILE A 33 -13.45 -12.67 -0.76
N ALA A 34 -13.77 -13.96 -0.81
CA ALA A 34 -14.42 -14.58 -1.97
C ALA A 34 -15.80 -13.95 -2.26
N ALA A 35 -16.57 -13.67 -1.21
CA ALA A 35 -17.86 -13.01 -1.34
C ALA A 35 -17.72 -11.58 -1.90
N ARG A 36 -16.77 -10.78 -1.39
CA ARG A 36 -16.48 -9.43 -1.89
C ARG A 36 -15.95 -9.41 -3.32
N ALA A 37 -15.12 -10.39 -3.67
CA ALA A 37 -14.61 -10.58 -5.02
C ALA A 37 -15.62 -11.17 -5.99
N GLN A 38 -16.79 -11.61 -5.52
CA GLN A 38 -17.84 -12.32 -6.30
C GLN A 38 -17.30 -13.56 -7.00
N VAL A 39 -16.47 -14.33 -6.31
CA VAL A 39 -15.92 -15.60 -6.78
C VAL A 39 -16.15 -16.72 -5.77
N SER A 40 -15.96 -17.98 -6.19
CA SER A 40 -15.99 -19.11 -5.27
C SER A 40 -14.68 -19.16 -4.43
N ARG A 41 -14.74 -19.80 -3.25
CA ARG A 41 -13.53 -20.09 -2.45
C ARG A 41 -12.53 -20.94 -3.24
N ALA A 42 -13.01 -21.89 -4.03
CA ALA A 42 -12.15 -22.70 -4.91
C ALA A 42 -11.40 -21.81 -5.91
N THR A 43 -12.05 -20.77 -6.44
CA THR A 43 -11.40 -19.80 -7.33
C THR A 43 -10.28 -19.05 -6.58
N VAL A 44 -10.47 -18.66 -5.32
CA VAL A 44 -9.41 -18.02 -4.52
C VAL A 44 -8.22 -18.95 -4.37
N TYR A 45 -8.44 -20.21 -3.97
CA TYR A 45 -7.37 -21.21 -3.80
C TYR A 45 -6.69 -21.63 -5.11
N ASN A 46 -7.34 -21.43 -6.26
CA ASN A 46 -6.68 -21.61 -7.56
C ASN A 46 -5.68 -20.49 -7.89
N HIS A 47 -5.78 -19.35 -7.22
CA HIS A 47 -4.90 -18.19 -7.45
C HIS A 47 -3.86 -17.98 -6.35
N PHE A 48 -4.15 -18.41 -5.12
CA PHE A 48 -3.31 -18.22 -3.94
C PHE A 48 -3.31 -19.48 -3.10
N VAL A 49 -2.14 -19.93 -2.70
CA VAL A 49 -1.95 -21.13 -1.87
C VAL A 49 -2.62 -20.93 -0.49
N ASP A 50 -2.45 -19.74 0.07
CA ASP A 50 -3.00 -19.39 1.37
C ASP A 50 -3.29 -17.88 1.48
N LYS A 51 -3.77 -17.46 2.66
CA LYS A 51 -4.06 -16.07 2.98
C LYS A 51 -2.78 -15.21 3.02
N GLU A 52 -1.67 -15.75 3.48
CA GLU A 52 -0.40 -15.04 3.60
C GLU A 52 0.13 -14.66 2.22
N GLU A 53 0.18 -15.59 1.27
CA GLU A 53 0.55 -15.31 -0.12
C GLU A 53 -0.34 -14.23 -0.74
N MET A 54 -1.65 -14.32 -0.50
CA MET A 54 -2.60 -13.34 -0.99
C MET A 54 -2.36 -11.94 -0.41
N MET A 55 -2.11 -11.82 0.90
CA MET A 55 -1.84 -10.55 1.56
C MET A 55 -0.49 -9.95 1.13
N ASN A 56 0.54 -10.78 0.94
CA ASN A 56 1.81 -10.34 0.39
C ASN A 56 1.66 -9.81 -1.03
N THR A 57 0.88 -10.51 -1.86
CA THR A 57 0.57 -10.04 -3.22
C THR A 57 -0.26 -8.75 -3.23
N LEU A 58 -1.20 -8.61 -2.29
CA LEU A 58 -1.97 -7.36 -2.14
C LEU A 58 -1.04 -6.20 -1.80
N LEU A 59 -0.11 -6.38 -0.85
CA LEU A 59 0.87 -5.36 -0.48
C LEU A 59 1.75 -4.97 -1.68
N GLU A 60 2.28 -5.92 -2.42
CA GLU A 60 3.06 -5.65 -3.64
C GLU A 60 2.26 -4.85 -4.67
N SER A 61 1.01 -5.25 -4.90
CA SER A 61 0.10 -4.57 -5.82
C SER A 61 -0.19 -3.10 -5.39
N GLU A 62 -0.30 -2.84 -4.09
CA GLU A 62 -0.47 -1.48 -3.56
C GLU A 62 0.81 -0.65 -3.69
N ILE A 63 1.98 -1.23 -3.47
CA ILE A 63 3.27 -0.57 -3.70
C ILE A 63 3.38 -0.15 -5.18
N ASP A 64 3.07 -1.06 -6.11
CA ASP A 64 3.11 -0.79 -7.55
C ASP A 64 2.09 0.29 -7.95
N ARG A 65 0.88 0.24 -7.40
CA ARG A 65 -0.15 1.25 -7.63
C ARG A 65 0.30 2.64 -7.18
N LEU A 66 0.83 2.74 -5.97
CA LEU A 66 1.33 4.00 -5.40
C LEU A 66 2.52 4.53 -6.20
N ALA A 67 3.47 3.68 -6.56
CA ALA A 67 4.59 4.04 -7.40
C ALA A 67 4.13 4.54 -8.78
N GLY A 68 3.13 3.89 -9.38
CA GLY A 68 2.51 4.32 -10.64
C GLY A 68 1.89 5.71 -10.55
N LEU A 69 1.14 6.00 -9.50
CA LEU A 69 0.55 7.33 -9.25
C LEU A 69 1.64 8.41 -9.10
N ALA A 70 2.69 8.10 -8.35
CA ALA A 70 3.80 9.03 -8.14
C ALA A 70 4.57 9.31 -9.45
N LYS A 71 4.83 8.28 -10.25
CA LYS A 71 5.51 8.42 -11.56
C LYS A 71 4.68 9.20 -12.58
N ALA A 72 3.35 9.13 -12.50
CA ALA A 72 2.44 9.88 -13.37
C ALA A 72 2.30 11.36 -12.98
N ALA A 73 2.77 11.75 -11.80
CA ALA A 73 2.66 13.12 -11.32
C ALA A 73 3.58 14.08 -12.10
N PRO A 74 3.19 15.36 -12.27
CA PRO A 74 3.93 16.31 -13.11
C PRO A 74 5.29 16.72 -12.55
N ASN A 75 5.52 16.56 -11.26
CA ASN A 75 6.77 16.88 -10.58
C ASN A 75 6.90 16.15 -9.24
N LYS A 76 8.08 16.20 -8.61
CA LYS A 76 8.37 15.53 -7.33
C LYS A 76 7.45 15.96 -6.18
N ALA A 77 7.10 17.25 -6.10
CA ALA A 77 6.22 17.74 -5.05
C ALA A 77 4.80 17.16 -5.19
N ALA A 78 4.27 17.13 -6.42
CA ALA A 78 2.98 16.49 -6.71
C ALA A 78 3.03 14.97 -6.51
N ALA A 79 4.13 14.31 -6.88
CA ALA A 79 4.35 12.88 -6.61
C ALA A 79 4.31 12.58 -5.11
N LEU A 80 5.01 13.37 -4.32
CA LEU A 80 5.04 13.19 -2.86
C LEU A 80 3.69 13.51 -2.21
N ALA A 81 3.00 14.54 -2.68
CA ALA A 81 1.66 14.91 -2.19
C ALA A 81 0.62 13.81 -2.47
N VAL A 82 0.67 13.18 -3.65
CA VAL A 82 -0.25 12.07 -3.96
C VAL A 82 0.04 10.85 -3.09
N LEU A 83 1.30 10.47 -2.89
CA LEU A 83 1.67 9.37 -1.99
C LEU A 83 1.18 9.63 -0.56
N SER A 84 1.44 10.83 -0.04
CA SER A 84 1.00 11.28 1.28
C SER A 84 -0.52 11.16 1.44
N ARG A 85 -1.27 11.70 0.50
CA ARG A 85 -2.74 11.65 0.52
C ARG A 85 -3.26 10.23 0.46
N GLU A 86 -2.73 9.39 -0.43
CA GLU A 86 -3.16 7.99 -0.57
C GLU A 86 -2.92 7.21 0.73
N ILE A 87 -1.74 7.33 1.34
CA ILE A 87 -1.41 6.67 2.62
C ILE A 87 -2.29 7.21 3.75
N SER A 88 -2.40 8.54 3.87
CA SER A 88 -3.18 9.17 4.94
C SER A 88 -4.68 8.91 4.85
N SER A 89 -5.23 8.65 3.68
CA SER A 89 -6.66 8.38 3.47
C SER A 89 -7.01 6.91 3.33
N ASP A 90 -6.04 5.99 3.31
CA ASP A 90 -6.29 4.57 3.09
C ASP A 90 -7.09 3.93 4.25
N PRO A 91 -8.31 3.43 4.02
CA PRO A 91 -9.14 2.87 5.07
C PRO A 91 -8.59 1.54 5.62
N ALA A 92 -7.88 0.75 4.81
CA ALA A 92 -7.26 -0.49 5.27
C ALA A 92 -6.13 -0.20 6.27
N LEU A 93 -5.23 0.75 5.97
CA LEU A 93 -4.20 1.19 6.91
C LEU A 93 -4.79 1.74 8.21
N ARG A 94 -5.83 2.58 8.13
CA ARG A 94 -6.52 3.10 9.33
C ARG A 94 -7.11 2.01 10.20
N THR A 95 -7.74 1.00 9.59
CA THR A 95 -8.29 -0.13 10.33
C THR A 95 -7.17 -0.95 10.94
N MET A 96 -6.12 -1.30 10.19
CA MET A 96 -4.97 -2.07 10.69
C MET A 96 -4.25 -1.38 11.85
N VAL A 97 -4.06 -0.06 11.82
CA VAL A 97 -3.48 0.69 12.96
C VAL A 97 -4.28 0.50 14.23
N ARG A 98 -5.60 0.37 14.12
CA ARG A 98 -6.51 0.21 15.26
C ARG A 98 -6.65 -1.24 15.71
N THR A 99 -6.73 -2.20 14.78
CA THR A 99 -7.03 -3.62 15.07
C THR A 99 -5.78 -4.49 15.15
N ASP A 100 -4.75 -4.15 14.36
CA ASP A 100 -3.54 -4.96 14.20
C ASP A 100 -2.25 -4.14 14.46
N PRO A 101 -2.14 -3.38 15.59
CA PRO A 101 -1.02 -2.45 15.80
C PRO A 101 0.33 -3.15 15.85
N THR A 102 0.38 -4.41 16.28
CA THR A 102 1.61 -5.21 16.32
C THR A 102 2.12 -5.51 14.91
N ASP A 103 1.23 -5.81 13.98
CA ASP A 103 1.61 -6.08 12.59
C ASP A 103 2.08 -4.80 11.89
N ILE A 104 1.44 -3.67 12.16
CA ILE A 104 1.91 -2.36 11.69
C ILE A 104 3.29 -2.04 12.29
N ALA A 105 3.50 -2.22 13.61
CA ALA A 105 4.79 -1.99 14.23
C ALA A 105 5.88 -2.88 13.63
N ARG A 106 5.59 -4.15 13.41
CA ARG A 106 6.51 -5.09 12.73
C ARG A 106 6.83 -4.64 11.32
N PHE A 107 5.81 -4.26 10.54
CA PHE A 107 5.99 -3.76 9.17
C PHE A 107 6.90 -2.54 9.14
N VAL A 108 6.69 -1.52 9.97
CA VAL A 108 7.49 -0.28 9.93
C VAL A 108 8.89 -0.41 10.55
N THR A 109 9.18 -1.50 11.28
CA THR A 109 10.48 -1.71 11.95
C THR A 109 11.39 -2.71 11.24
N VAL A 110 10.85 -3.61 10.42
CA VAL A 110 11.65 -4.62 9.69
C VAL A 110 12.02 -4.10 8.31
N SER A 111 13.27 -3.72 8.13
CA SER A 111 13.79 -3.13 6.89
C SER A 111 14.39 -4.12 5.87
N GLU A 112 14.51 -5.40 6.20
CA GLU A 112 15.19 -6.41 5.37
C GLU A 112 14.25 -7.28 4.51
N SER A 113 12.95 -6.95 4.43
CA SER A 113 12.02 -7.70 3.59
C SER A 113 12.11 -7.29 2.11
N ALA A 114 11.68 -8.19 1.23
CA ALA A 114 11.58 -7.92 -0.21
C ALA A 114 10.69 -6.70 -0.50
N HIS A 115 9.62 -6.50 0.28
CA HIS A 115 8.74 -5.34 0.14
C HIS A 115 9.46 -4.03 0.44
N TRP A 116 10.31 -3.98 1.48
CA TRP A 116 11.13 -2.81 1.78
C TRP A 116 12.14 -2.50 0.70
N ALA A 117 12.80 -3.52 0.14
CA ALA A 117 13.70 -3.35 -1.00
C ALA A 117 12.95 -2.81 -2.23
N HIS A 118 11.71 -3.27 -2.46
CA HIS A 118 10.86 -2.77 -3.52
C HIS A 118 10.49 -1.29 -3.31
N ILE A 119 9.97 -0.93 -2.14
CA ILE A 119 9.62 0.46 -1.79
C ILE A 119 10.85 1.39 -1.94
N ALA A 120 12.00 1.00 -1.39
CA ALA A 120 13.21 1.79 -1.45
C ALA A 120 13.68 2.01 -2.90
N ARG A 121 13.60 1.01 -3.74
CA ARG A 121 13.92 1.10 -5.17
C ARG A 121 12.99 2.09 -5.88
N GLU A 122 11.68 2.00 -5.66
CA GLU A 122 10.68 2.86 -6.29
C GLU A 122 10.85 4.33 -5.85
N LEU A 123 11.02 4.57 -4.55
CA LEU A 123 11.24 5.92 -4.04
C LEU A 123 12.57 6.51 -4.51
N SER A 124 13.63 5.71 -4.57
CA SER A 124 14.93 6.16 -5.11
C SER A 124 14.86 6.52 -6.59
N ALA A 125 14.09 5.78 -7.38
CA ALA A 125 13.87 6.08 -8.79
C ALA A 125 13.12 7.40 -9.01
N ILE A 126 12.17 7.74 -8.14
CA ILE A 126 11.35 8.95 -8.26
C ILE A 126 12.07 10.17 -7.65
N PHE A 127 12.64 10.04 -6.45
CA PHE A 127 13.17 11.17 -5.66
C PHE A 127 14.70 11.27 -5.67
N GLY A 128 15.39 10.26 -6.16
CA GLY A 128 16.85 10.14 -6.14
C GLY A 128 17.34 9.27 -4.98
N ALA A 129 18.47 8.58 -5.20
CA ALA A 129 19.01 7.60 -4.25
C ALA A 129 19.30 8.20 -2.85
N ALA A 130 19.79 9.45 -2.80
CA ALA A 130 20.07 10.14 -1.53
C ALA A 130 18.79 10.49 -0.75
N ASN A 131 17.68 10.74 -1.43
CA ASN A 131 16.45 11.29 -0.85
C ASN A 131 15.40 10.22 -0.52
N GLY A 132 15.45 9.05 -1.19
CA GLY A 132 14.45 8.00 -1.03
C GLY A 132 14.21 7.58 0.42
N GLY A 133 15.28 7.46 1.21
CA GLY A 133 15.20 7.10 2.62
C GLY A 133 14.56 8.18 3.52
N LEU A 134 14.74 9.46 3.21
CA LEU A 134 14.09 10.57 3.92
C LEU A 134 12.61 10.63 3.59
N VAL A 135 12.28 10.52 2.30
CA VAL A 135 10.88 10.44 1.82
C VAL A 135 10.16 9.27 2.47
N LEU A 136 10.79 8.10 2.52
CA LEU A 136 10.21 6.92 3.16
C LEU A 136 9.86 7.18 4.63
N ARG A 137 10.78 7.71 5.42
CA ARG A 137 10.54 7.99 6.85
C ARG A 137 9.40 8.98 7.06
N TRP A 138 9.32 9.99 6.19
CA TRP A 138 8.23 10.96 6.24
C TRP A 138 6.88 10.30 5.90
N LEU A 139 6.81 9.44 4.88
CA LEU A 139 5.60 8.71 4.51
C LEU A 139 5.16 7.73 5.60
N LEU A 140 6.10 7.03 6.24
CA LEU A 140 5.79 6.09 7.33
C LEU A 140 5.15 6.78 8.54
N GLY A 141 5.58 8.02 8.84
CA GLY A 141 4.98 8.80 9.92
C GLY A 141 3.48 9.00 9.76
N GLN A 142 2.97 9.01 8.52
CA GLN A 142 1.56 9.24 8.22
C GLN A 142 0.68 7.99 8.41
N ILE A 143 1.26 6.80 8.57
CA ILE A 143 0.51 5.60 8.95
C ILE A 143 -0.09 5.80 10.35
N GLY A 144 0.71 6.32 11.29
CA GLY A 144 0.27 6.59 12.67
C GLY A 144 -0.35 7.98 12.87
N ALA A 145 0.03 8.96 12.04
CA ALA A 145 -0.42 10.36 12.12
C ALA A 145 -0.83 10.87 10.72
N PRO A 146 -2.01 10.48 10.21
CA PRO A 146 -2.45 10.83 8.87
C PRO A 146 -2.65 12.35 8.71
N LEU A 147 -2.31 12.84 7.54
CA LEU A 147 -2.43 14.25 7.15
C LEU A 147 -3.71 14.50 6.36
N THR A 148 -4.24 15.73 6.42
CA THR A 148 -5.24 16.20 5.48
C THR A 148 -4.64 16.40 4.08
N ALA A 149 -5.47 16.51 3.05
CA ALA A 149 -5.00 16.75 1.68
C ALA A 149 -4.18 18.05 1.56
N ASP A 150 -4.59 19.11 2.26
CA ASP A 150 -3.89 20.40 2.27
C ASP A 150 -2.55 20.33 3.00
N GLU A 151 -2.49 19.61 4.12
CA GLU A 151 -1.23 19.37 4.85
C GLU A 151 -0.28 18.52 4.02
N SER A 152 -0.78 17.47 3.38
CA SER A 152 -0.01 16.62 2.46
C SER A 152 0.64 17.47 1.35
N ALA A 153 -0.12 18.37 0.73
CA ALA A 153 0.39 19.23 -0.33
C ALA A 153 1.45 20.22 0.19
N ARG A 154 1.18 20.89 1.32
CA ARG A 154 2.13 21.85 1.91
C ARG A 154 3.43 21.19 2.37
N GLN A 155 3.33 20.07 3.11
CA GLN A 155 4.51 19.38 3.65
C GLN A 155 5.32 18.72 2.53
N ALA A 156 4.67 18.15 1.52
CA ALA A 156 5.34 17.59 0.35
C ALA A 156 6.16 18.67 -0.40
N ALA A 157 5.56 19.84 -0.63
CA ALA A 157 6.28 20.94 -1.27
C ALA A 157 7.48 21.43 -0.45
N ALA A 158 7.33 21.57 0.86
CA ALA A 158 8.40 21.97 1.77
C ALA A 158 9.53 20.94 1.81
N LEU A 159 9.20 19.64 1.91
CA LEU A 159 10.20 18.57 1.93
C LEU A 159 10.97 18.50 0.61
N VAL A 160 10.29 18.55 -0.54
CA VAL A 160 10.95 18.51 -1.85
C VAL A 160 11.86 19.72 -2.06
N ALA A 161 11.45 20.93 -1.62
CA ALA A 161 12.28 22.11 -1.68
C ALA A 161 13.56 21.99 -0.81
N ALA A 162 13.48 21.30 0.33
CA ALA A 162 14.62 21.05 1.21
C ALA A 162 15.57 19.95 0.69
N LEU A 163 15.08 19.08 -0.17
CA LEU A 163 15.88 17.99 -0.75
C LEU A 163 16.67 18.40 -2.01
N GLY A 164 16.41 19.57 -2.59
CA GLY A 164 17.08 20.10 -3.79
C GLY A 164 16.49 19.52 -5.05
#